data_50a23799660ebdebb8eb471ac5bb5911
#
_entry.id   50a23799660ebdebb8eb471ac5bb5911
#
_cell.length_a   1.000
_cell.length_b   1.000
_cell.length_c   1.000
_cell.angle_alpha   90.00
_cell.angle_beta   90.00
_cell.angle_gamma   90.00
#
_symmetry.space_group_name_H-M   'P 1'
#
loop_
_entity.id
_entity.type
_entity.pdbx_description
1 polymer ?
#
loop_
_entity_poly.entity_id
_entity_poly.type
_entity_poly.pdbx_seq_one_letter_code
_entity_poly.pdbx_strand_id
1 'polypeptide(L)'
;MIFNKENRGAQELRELTGNYYANNKFDKIAGEIELAAEELAALVGDDVMNLAEKYYAEPGEDADAELVRKVQRPIAILATLRMYRKNDLSHEDDGRKFKIATDGSEKLPWEWQLDRDDALHLEEYYRAVDALIRYLNKKQLKEWTETASYKLSQTLIIRNGEAFDNYFPIDRSERLYLMLVPFIREAQMLTVKRAYGGEWDELLQEKDVPETEAHFAACKAVALLAMSMALRRLSLSAIPGGVIRRFMTENGMGESEPASLKDVERVAGWMADDATTWVNEMKLARDGGPAEYELLPKNDRRNKYCRL
;
A
#
# COMPACT_ATOMS: atom_id res chain seq x y z
N MET A 1 -6.93 16.97 19.41
CA MET A 1 -6.76 15.50 19.64
C MET A 1 -8.08 14.79 19.45
N ILE A 2 -8.12 13.76 18.62
CA ILE A 2 -9.32 13.01 18.23
C ILE A 2 -9.73 11.91 19.23
N PHE A 3 -9.25 11.97 20.45
CA PHE A 3 -9.52 11.05 21.56
C PHE A 3 -9.74 11.80 22.86
N ASN A 4 -10.29 11.08 23.84
CA ASN A 4 -10.45 11.51 25.24
C ASN A 4 -11.47 12.62 25.49
N LYS A 5 -12.50 12.71 24.64
CA LYS A 5 -13.64 13.58 24.94
C LYS A 5 -14.31 13.10 26.24
N GLU A 6 -14.56 14.04 27.14
CA GLU A 6 -15.18 13.73 28.45
C GLU A 6 -14.41 12.71 29.31
N ASN A 7 -13.07 12.64 29.17
CA ASN A 7 -12.20 11.68 29.86
C ASN A 7 -12.52 10.21 29.55
N ARG A 8 -13.08 9.92 28.38
CA ARG A 8 -13.45 8.55 27.95
C ARG A 8 -12.40 7.86 27.08
N GLY A 9 -11.21 8.45 26.93
CA GLY A 9 -10.19 7.96 25.99
C GLY A 9 -9.82 6.49 26.16
N ALA A 10 -9.74 5.96 27.39
CA ALA A 10 -9.49 4.53 27.61
C ALA A 10 -10.64 3.64 27.16
N GLN A 11 -11.89 4.13 27.22
CA GLN A 11 -13.06 3.42 26.71
C GLN A 11 -13.08 3.44 25.16
N GLU A 12 -12.80 4.60 24.57
CA GLU A 12 -12.72 4.75 23.11
C GLU A 12 -11.67 3.82 22.52
N LEU A 13 -10.49 3.73 23.14
CA LEU A 13 -9.45 2.80 22.72
C LEU A 13 -9.92 1.33 22.78
N ARG A 14 -10.62 0.93 23.86
CA ARG A 14 -11.18 -0.44 23.96
C ARG A 14 -12.21 -0.73 22.89
N GLU A 15 -13.04 0.23 22.55
CA GLU A 15 -14.06 0.10 21.50
C GLU A 15 -13.43 -0.06 20.10
N LEU A 16 -12.24 0.51 19.89
CA LEU A 16 -11.51 0.47 18.62
C LEU A 16 -10.57 -0.73 18.48
N THR A 17 -9.95 -1.17 19.59
CA THR A 17 -8.92 -2.22 19.61
C THR A 17 -9.40 -3.51 20.30
N GLY A 18 -10.65 -3.57 20.74
CA GLY A 18 -11.18 -4.68 21.51
C GLY A 18 -10.59 -4.74 22.92
N ASN A 19 -10.18 -5.93 23.36
CA ASN A 19 -9.66 -6.13 24.73
C ASN A 19 -8.18 -5.72 24.90
N TYR A 20 -7.50 -5.29 23.86
CA TYR A 20 -6.07 -4.96 23.90
C TYR A 20 -5.73 -3.83 24.86
N TYR A 21 -6.68 -2.95 25.17
CA TYR A 21 -6.48 -1.82 26.07
C TYR A 21 -7.34 -1.94 27.35
N ALA A 22 -7.44 -3.13 27.94
CA ALA A 22 -8.45 -3.44 28.94
C ALA A 22 -8.33 -2.63 30.24
N ASN A 23 -7.12 -2.39 30.77
CA ASN A 23 -6.90 -1.88 32.13
C ASN A 23 -5.92 -0.70 32.23
N ASN A 24 -5.60 -0.03 31.11
CA ASN A 24 -4.64 1.06 31.11
C ASN A 24 -5.29 2.43 31.27
N LYS A 25 -4.52 3.38 31.82
CA LYS A 25 -4.94 4.78 31.86
C LYS A 25 -4.57 5.48 30.57
N PHE A 26 -5.46 6.35 30.08
CA PHE A 26 -5.25 7.09 28.84
C PHE A 26 -3.93 7.89 28.84
N ASP A 27 -3.55 8.49 29.96
CA ASP A 27 -2.33 9.31 30.08
C ASP A 27 -1.05 8.53 29.71
N LYS A 28 -1.06 7.21 29.88
CA LYS A 28 0.10 6.36 29.53
C LYS A 28 0.32 6.19 28.04
N ILE A 29 -0.73 6.32 27.24
CA ILE A 29 -0.68 6.11 25.79
C ILE A 29 -0.82 7.42 25.01
N ALA A 30 -1.16 8.51 25.66
CA ALA A 30 -1.44 9.79 25.00
C ALA A 30 -0.33 10.24 24.04
N GLY A 31 0.95 10.11 24.48
CA GLY A 31 2.10 10.46 23.62
C GLY A 31 2.24 9.56 22.40
N GLU A 32 1.90 8.26 22.49
CA GLU A 32 1.92 7.37 21.34
C GLU A 32 0.79 7.66 20.36
N ILE A 33 -0.35 8.13 20.87
CA ILE A 33 -1.49 8.57 20.06
C ILE A 33 -1.11 9.81 19.26
N GLU A 34 -0.43 10.78 19.87
CA GLU A 34 0.05 11.98 19.18
C GLU A 34 1.01 11.61 18.04
N LEU A 35 2.02 10.79 18.32
CA LEU A 35 2.96 10.33 17.29
C LEU A 35 2.28 9.53 16.17
N ALA A 36 1.34 8.66 16.51
CA ALA A 36 0.60 7.89 15.52
C ALA A 36 -0.33 8.80 14.66
N ALA A 37 -0.88 9.86 15.27
CA ALA A 37 -1.68 10.84 14.55
C ALA A 37 -0.83 11.67 13.57
N GLU A 38 0.38 12.09 13.97
CA GLU A 38 1.32 12.78 13.09
C GLU A 38 1.73 11.92 11.88
N GLU A 39 2.00 10.64 12.09
CA GLU A 39 2.32 9.72 10.99
C GLU A 39 1.14 9.51 10.03
N LEU A 40 -0.07 9.42 10.57
CA LEU A 40 -1.26 9.33 9.74
C LEU A 40 -1.50 10.63 8.98
N ALA A 41 -1.30 11.80 9.61
CA ALA A 41 -1.40 13.11 8.99
C ALA A 41 -0.41 13.26 7.81
N ALA A 42 0.82 12.76 7.95
CA ALA A 42 1.80 12.75 6.87
C ALA A 42 1.33 11.93 5.65
N LEU A 43 0.45 10.97 5.85
CA LEU A 43 -0.08 10.11 4.76
C LEU A 43 -1.35 10.69 4.12
N VAL A 44 -2.30 11.15 4.94
CA VAL A 44 -3.64 11.57 4.46
C VAL A 44 -3.82 13.09 4.39
N GLY A 45 -2.89 13.85 4.96
CA GLY A 45 -2.90 15.32 5.00
C GLY A 45 -3.52 15.87 6.30
N ASP A 46 -2.98 17.03 6.72
CA ASP A 46 -3.42 17.72 7.94
C ASP A 46 -4.88 18.16 7.86
N ASP A 47 -5.34 18.57 6.68
CA ASP A 47 -6.71 19.07 6.50
C ASP A 47 -7.76 17.97 6.76
N VAL A 48 -7.46 16.72 6.36
CA VAL A 48 -8.32 15.56 6.68
C VAL A 48 -8.35 15.30 8.17
N MET A 49 -7.19 15.38 8.83
CA MET A 49 -7.11 15.21 10.29
C MET A 49 -7.86 16.30 11.03
N ASN A 50 -7.71 17.56 10.63
CA ASN A 50 -8.40 18.71 11.20
C ASN A 50 -9.92 18.60 11.02
N LEU A 51 -10.39 18.13 9.86
CA LEU A 51 -11.82 17.89 9.63
C LEU A 51 -12.35 16.79 10.56
N ALA A 52 -11.62 15.70 10.72
CA ALA A 52 -12.02 14.63 11.64
C ALA A 52 -12.00 15.09 13.10
N GLU A 53 -11.03 15.90 13.53
CA GLU A 53 -11.01 16.51 14.87
C GLU A 53 -12.21 17.43 15.10
N LYS A 54 -12.55 18.25 14.12
CA LYS A 54 -13.74 19.12 14.18
C LYS A 54 -15.01 18.30 14.38
N TYR A 55 -15.21 17.26 13.59
CA TYR A 55 -16.40 16.39 13.71
C TYR A 55 -16.43 15.62 15.04
N TYR A 56 -15.27 15.25 15.57
CA TYR A 56 -15.17 14.62 16.88
C TYR A 56 -15.51 15.60 18.02
N ALA A 57 -15.03 16.84 17.94
CA ALA A 57 -15.27 17.85 18.96
C ALA A 57 -16.73 18.31 18.98
N GLU A 58 -17.31 18.56 17.81
CA GLU A 58 -18.64 19.11 17.61
C GLU A 58 -19.48 18.18 16.71
N PRO A 59 -20.04 17.09 17.24
CA PRO A 59 -20.88 16.19 16.47
C PRO A 59 -22.23 16.88 16.18
N GLY A 60 -22.34 17.48 15.00
CA GLY A 60 -23.57 18.08 14.46
C GLY A 60 -24.24 17.13 13.45
N GLU A 61 -25.38 17.61 12.86
CA GLU A 61 -26.11 16.85 11.83
C GLU A 61 -25.24 16.54 10.58
N ASP A 62 -24.30 17.44 10.27
CA ASP A 62 -23.38 17.30 9.12
C ASP A 62 -22.07 16.56 9.48
N ALA A 63 -21.89 16.14 10.74
CA ALA A 63 -20.67 15.49 11.18
C ALA A 63 -20.59 14.04 10.65
N ASP A 64 -19.49 13.72 9.99
CA ASP A 64 -19.22 12.37 9.48
C ASP A 64 -18.57 11.50 10.58
N ALA A 65 -19.41 10.85 11.39
CA ALA A 65 -18.97 9.95 12.45
C ALA A 65 -18.18 8.75 11.91
N GLU A 66 -18.41 8.34 10.65
CA GLU A 66 -17.67 7.28 10.00
C GLU A 66 -16.25 7.72 9.70
N LEU A 67 -16.04 8.96 9.22
CA LEU A 67 -14.72 9.53 9.03
C LEU A 67 -13.93 9.55 10.34
N VAL A 68 -14.54 10.05 11.42
CA VAL A 68 -13.93 10.09 12.75
C VAL A 68 -13.45 8.71 13.16
N ARG A 69 -14.31 7.70 13.08
CA ARG A 69 -13.96 6.32 13.46
C ARG A 69 -12.86 5.73 12.58
N LYS A 70 -12.86 6.02 11.26
CA LYS A 70 -11.83 5.54 10.32
C LYS A 70 -10.48 6.20 10.57
N VAL A 71 -10.44 7.44 11.05
CA VAL A 71 -9.19 8.11 11.46
C VAL A 71 -8.72 7.60 12.82
N GLN A 72 -9.63 7.44 13.78
CA GLN A 72 -9.28 6.95 15.12
C GLN A 72 -8.68 5.53 15.11
N ARG A 73 -9.23 4.62 14.28
CA ARG A 73 -8.86 3.20 14.32
C ARG A 73 -7.37 2.93 14.03
N PRO A 74 -6.77 3.42 12.94
CA PRO A 74 -5.34 3.20 12.71
C PRO A 74 -4.47 3.84 13.79
N ILE A 75 -4.83 5.02 14.29
CA ILE A 75 -4.11 5.68 15.38
C ILE A 75 -4.12 4.82 16.64
N ALA A 76 -5.30 4.31 17.04
CA ALA A 76 -5.47 3.48 18.21
C ALA A 76 -4.63 2.18 18.12
N ILE A 77 -4.66 1.49 16.98
CA ILE A 77 -3.92 0.24 16.76
C ILE A 77 -2.41 0.51 16.84
N LEU A 78 -1.91 1.51 16.12
CA LEU A 78 -0.47 1.80 16.08
C LEU A 78 0.06 2.27 17.45
N ALA A 79 -0.69 3.15 18.13
CA ALA A 79 -0.33 3.62 19.46
C ALA A 79 -0.31 2.46 20.48
N THR A 80 -1.28 1.55 20.41
CA THR A 80 -1.36 0.37 21.28
C THR A 80 -0.19 -0.58 21.03
N LEU A 81 0.14 -0.88 19.78
CA LEU A 81 1.31 -1.70 19.42
C LEU A 81 2.62 -1.11 19.97
N ARG A 82 2.83 0.19 19.80
CA ARG A 82 4.02 0.88 20.32
C ARG A 82 4.09 0.85 21.83
N MET A 83 2.96 1.04 22.50
CA MET A 83 2.89 0.96 23.95
C MET A 83 3.24 -0.47 24.44
N TYR A 84 2.77 -1.52 23.78
CA TYR A 84 3.11 -2.90 24.15
C TYR A 84 4.60 -3.16 24.02
N ARG A 85 5.20 -2.84 22.88
CA ARG A 85 6.65 -2.96 22.68
C ARG A 85 7.49 -2.20 23.73
N LYS A 86 7.01 -1.04 24.18
CA LYS A 86 7.67 -0.28 25.25
C LYS A 86 7.48 -0.93 26.62
N ASN A 87 6.38 -1.66 26.83
CA ASN A 87 6.05 -2.32 28.09
C ASN A 87 6.63 -3.75 28.22
N ASP A 88 7.14 -4.33 27.14
CA ASP A 88 7.80 -5.65 27.16
C ASP A 88 8.98 -5.66 28.15
N LEU A 89 9.60 -4.52 28.33
CA LEU A 89 10.65 -4.33 29.31
C LEU A 89 10.28 -3.26 30.33
N SER A 90 10.56 -3.51 31.59
CA SER A 90 10.55 -2.51 32.65
C SER A 90 11.77 -1.62 32.51
N HIS A 91 11.57 -0.29 32.54
CA HIS A 91 12.63 0.70 32.52
C HIS A 91 12.80 1.23 33.97
N GLU A 92 13.90 0.90 34.60
CA GLU A 92 14.23 1.30 35.95
C GLU A 92 15.55 2.13 35.93
N ASP A 93 15.83 2.86 37.01
CA ASP A 93 17.02 3.72 37.08
C ASP A 93 18.34 2.94 36.91
N ASP A 94 18.33 1.66 37.32
CA ASP A 94 19.48 0.73 37.25
C ASP A 94 19.50 -0.14 35.97
N GLY A 95 18.56 0.07 35.03
CA GLY A 95 18.53 -0.61 33.73
C GLY A 95 17.17 -1.15 33.31
N ARG A 96 17.21 -1.99 32.28
CA ARG A 96 16.01 -2.65 31.73
C ARG A 96 15.87 -4.03 32.30
N LYS A 97 14.67 -4.39 32.75
CA LYS A 97 14.38 -5.70 33.36
C LYS A 97 13.09 -6.29 32.80
N PHE A 98 13.02 -7.61 32.75
CA PHE A 98 11.74 -8.27 32.51
C PHE A 98 10.92 -8.27 33.83
N LYS A 99 9.63 -7.92 33.70
CA LYS A 99 8.70 -8.12 34.83
C LYS A 99 8.25 -9.58 34.83
N ILE A 100 8.72 -10.31 35.80
CA ILE A 100 8.29 -11.69 36.08
C ILE A 100 7.56 -11.66 37.41
N ALA A 101 6.34 -12.25 37.46
CA ALA A 101 5.68 -12.46 38.75
C ALA A 101 6.53 -13.39 39.63
N THR A 102 6.81 -12.93 40.84
CA THR A 102 7.67 -13.67 41.80
C THR A 102 7.05 -14.97 42.30
N ASP A 103 5.75 -15.16 42.08
CA ASP A 103 5.00 -16.37 42.47
C ASP A 103 4.97 -17.45 41.36
N GLY A 104 5.60 -17.20 40.21
CA GLY A 104 5.64 -18.14 39.09
C GLY A 104 4.30 -18.33 38.35
N SER A 105 3.31 -17.48 38.66
CA SER A 105 1.97 -17.55 38.01
C SER A 105 1.99 -17.07 36.56
N GLU A 106 2.95 -16.26 36.18
CA GLU A 106 3.11 -15.72 34.83
C GLU A 106 4.38 -16.27 34.18
N LYS A 107 4.24 -16.68 32.90
CA LYS A 107 5.36 -17.07 32.05
C LYS A 107 5.62 -15.96 31.06
N LEU A 108 6.88 -15.65 30.82
CA LEU A 108 7.27 -14.78 29.73
C LEU A 108 6.83 -15.40 28.40
N PRO A 109 6.22 -14.60 27.49
CA PRO A 109 5.99 -15.07 26.14
C PRO A 109 7.32 -15.37 25.45
N TRP A 110 7.29 -16.32 24.51
CA TRP A 110 8.45 -16.59 23.66
C TRP A 110 8.59 -15.46 22.64
N GLU A 111 9.82 -15.17 22.23
CA GLU A 111 10.12 -14.13 21.23
C GLU A 111 9.27 -14.27 19.96
N TRP A 112 9.15 -15.49 19.42
CA TRP A 112 8.31 -15.74 18.23
C TRP A 112 6.81 -15.45 18.44
N GLN A 113 6.32 -15.52 19.69
CA GLN A 113 4.92 -15.16 20.01
C GLN A 113 4.74 -13.64 19.98
N LEU A 114 5.71 -12.88 20.50
CA LEU A 114 5.72 -11.42 20.43
C LEU A 114 5.82 -10.95 18.99
N ASP A 115 6.73 -11.52 18.21
CA ASP A 115 6.90 -11.18 16.79
C ASP A 115 5.63 -11.46 15.99
N ARG A 116 4.94 -12.57 16.27
CA ARG A 116 3.68 -12.91 15.61
C ARG A 116 2.55 -11.97 15.99
N ASP A 117 2.45 -11.61 17.26
CA ASP A 117 1.44 -10.67 17.74
C ASP A 117 1.67 -9.28 17.17
N ASP A 118 2.91 -8.81 17.16
CA ASP A 118 3.34 -7.56 16.53
C ASP A 118 3.00 -7.52 15.02
N ALA A 119 3.25 -8.63 14.33
CA ALA A 119 2.93 -8.74 12.89
C ALA A 119 1.42 -8.65 12.64
N LEU A 120 0.59 -9.26 13.48
CA LEU A 120 -0.87 -9.16 13.40
C LEU A 120 -1.36 -7.73 13.62
N HIS A 121 -0.87 -7.06 14.65
CA HIS A 121 -1.23 -5.67 14.94
C HIS A 121 -0.80 -4.73 13.79
N LEU A 122 0.38 -4.95 13.21
CA LEU A 122 0.85 -4.18 12.08
C LEU A 122 0.00 -4.41 10.82
N GLU A 123 -0.44 -5.64 10.58
CA GLU A 123 -1.36 -5.97 9.51
C GLU A 123 -2.73 -5.29 9.71
N GLU A 124 -3.27 -5.32 10.93
CA GLU A 124 -4.51 -4.63 11.27
C GLU A 124 -4.39 -3.11 11.07
N TYR A 125 -3.26 -2.52 11.46
CA TYR A 125 -2.97 -1.11 11.21
C TYR A 125 -3.00 -0.79 9.72
N TYR A 126 -2.32 -1.58 8.90
CA TYR A 126 -2.30 -1.36 7.44
C TYR A 126 -3.69 -1.50 6.83
N ARG A 127 -4.46 -2.49 7.24
CA ARG A 127 -5.86 -2.64 6.80
C ARG A 127 -6.74 -1.46 7.22
N ALA A 128 -6.52 -0.90 8.41
CA ALA A 128 -7.25 0.27 8.88
C ALA A 128 -6.89 1.53 8.07
N VAL A 129 -5.61 1.73 7.73
CA VAL A 129 -5.15 2.81 6.85
C VAL A 129 -5.75 2.65 5.45
N ASP A 130 -5.71 1.46 4.86
CA ASP A 130 -6.30 1.18 3.56
C ASP A 130 -7.81 1.46 3.55
N ALA A 131 -8.51 1.09 4.63
CA ALA A 131 -9.95 1.35 4.76
C ALA A 131 -10.26 2.86 4.86
N LEU A 132 -9.40 3.64 5.50
CA LEU A 132 -9.51 5.10 5.55
C LEU A 132 -9.31 5.71 4.16
N ILE A 133 -8.22 5.35 3.47
CA ILE A 133 -7.91 5.94 2.14
C ILE A 133 -8.99 5.57 1.12
N ARG A 134 -9.48 4.32 1.10
CA ARG A 134 -10.62 3.92 0.26
C ARG A 134 -11.88 4.74 0.57
N TYR A 135 -12.13 5.01 1.85
CA TYR A 135 -13.24 5.86 2.25
C TYR A 135 -13.09 7.29 1.72
N LEU A 136 -11.91 7.89 1.87
CA LEU A 136 -11.59 9.23 1.35
C LEU A 136 -11.72 9.27 -0.17
N ASN A 137 -11.22 8.27 -0.88
CA ASN A 137 -11.36 8.13 -2.33
C ASN A 137 -12.83 8.02 -2.76
N LYS A 138 -13.66 7.30 -2.01
CA LYS A 138 -15.09 7.15 -2.30
C LYS A 138 -15.88 8.42 -2.03
N LYS A 139 -15.61 9.12 -0.94
CA LYS A 139 -16.32 10.33 -0.53
C LYS A 139 -15.89 11.58 -1.31
N GLN A 140 -14.69 11.57 -1.89
CA GLN A 140 -14.13 12.70 -2.64
C GLN A 140 -14.15 14.01 -1.81
N LEU A 141 -13.80 13.90 -0.52
CA LEU A 141 -13.74 15.05 0.37
C LEU A 141 -12.71 16.06 -0.18
N LYS A 142 -13.05 17.36 -0.10
CA LYS A 142 -12.20 18.43 -0.59
C LYS A 142 -10.83 18.42 0.09
N GLU A 143 -10.80 18.19 1.39
CA GLU A 143 -9.61 18.11 2.22
C GLU A 143 -8.66 17.00 1.75
N TRP A 144 -9.19 15.90 1.22
CA TRP A 144 -8.40 14.82 0.62
C TRP A 144 -7.99 15.10 -0.82
N THR A 145 -8.95 15.54 -1.64
CA THR A 145 -8.69 15.75 -3.09
C THR A 145 -7.74 16.92 -3.38
N GLU A 146 -7.58 17.85 -2.44
CA GLU A 146 -6.61 18.93 -2.52
C GLU A 146 -5.21 18.56 -2.06
N THR A 147 -5.01 17.39 -1.43
CA THR A 147 -3.68 16.94 -1.01
C THR A 147 -2.74 16.74 -2.21
N ALA A 148 -1.45 16.98 -1.97
CA ALA A 148 -0.43 16.79 -3.01
C ALA A 148 -0.36 15.33 -3.49
N SER A 149 -0.51 14.36 -2.57
CA SER A 149 -0.51 12.92 -2.87
C SER A 149 -1.67 12.54 -3.79
N TYR A 150 -2.89 12.98 -3.48
CA TYR A 150 -4.06 12.74 -4.32
C TYR A 150 -3.90 13.38 -5.70
N LYS A 151 -3.55 14.68 -5.76
CA LYS A 151 -3.34 15.38 -7.04
C LYS A 151 -2.29 14.70 -7.91
N LEU A 152 -1.20 14.25 -7.29
CA LEU A 152 -0.16 13.52 -8.02
C LEU A 152 -0.69 12.19 -8.58
N SER A 153 -1.43 11.40 -7.78
CA SER A 153 -2.01 10.14 -8.24
C SER A 153 -2.94 10.33 -9.43
N GLN A 154 -3.68 11.44 -9.50
CA GLN A 154 -4.59 11.74 -10.61
C GLN A 154 -3.87 12.06 -11.93
N THR A 155 -2.56 12.34 -11.91
CA THR A 155 -1.73 12.52 -13.11
C THR A 155 -1.19 11.20 -13.67
N LEU A 156 -1.41 10.10 -12.97
CA LEU A 156 -0.93 8.79 -13.36
C LEU A 156 -1.99 8.00 -14.14
N ILE A 157 -1.53 7.08 -14.97
CA ILE A 157 -2.43 6.18 -15.72
C ILE A 157 -3.13 5.19 -14.76
N ILE A 158 -2.46 4.78 -13.68
CA ILE A 158 -3.03 3.98 -12.59
C ILE A 158 -3.16 4.90 -11.38
N ARG A 159 -4.39 5.13 -10.89
CA ARG A 159 -4.70 6.24 -9.98
C ARG A 159 -4.95 5.88 -8.52
N ASN A 160 -5.11 4.59 -8.21
CA ASN A 160 -5.35 4.09 -6.86
C ASN A 160 -4.93 2.63 -6.73
N GLY A 161 -4.95 2.10 -5.50
CA GLY A 161 -4.55 0.73 -5.21
C GLY A 161 -5.47 -0.33 -5.79
N GLU A 162 -6.77 -0.07 -5.83
CA GLU A 162 -7.75 -0.98 -6.44
C GLU A 162 -7.52 -1.12 -7.96
N ALA A 163 -7.24 -0.02 -8.66
CA ALA A 163 -6.89 -0.05 -10.07
C ALA A 163 -5.54 -0.75 -10.31
N PHE A 164 -4.56 -0.53 -9.44
CA PHE A 164 -3.24 -1.17 -9.56
C PHE A 164 -3.34 -2.70 -9.41
N ASP A 165 -4.20 -3.17 -8.53
CA ASP A 165 -4.41 -4.59 -8.25
C ASP A 165 -4.89 -5.38 -9.48
N ASN A 166 -5.56 -4.72 -10.44
CA ASN A 166 -5.97 -5.34 -11.70
C ASN A 166 -4.78 -5.72 -12.61
N TYR A 167 -3.64 -5.05 -12.44
CA TYR A 167 -2.44 -5.26 -13.26
C TYR A 167 -1.35 -6.02 -12.50
N PHE A 168 -1.24 -5.79 -11.20
CA PHE A 168 -0.32 -6.49 -10.32
C PHE A 168 -0.94 -6.61 -8.92
N PRO A 169 -1.07 -7.84 -8.36
CA PRO A 169 -1.74 -8.04 -7.08
C PRO A 169 -0.95 -7.38 -5.94
N ILE A 170 -1.59 -6.43 -5.27
CA ILE A 170 -1.10 -5.73 -4.07
C ILE A 170 -2.14 -5.76 -2.94
N ASP A 171 -3.07 -6.70 -2.97
CA ASP A 171 -4.15 -6.85 -1.99
C ASP A 171 -5.06 -5.60 -1.90
N ARG A 172 -5.20 -4.88 -3.00
CA ARG A 172 -5.91 -3.58 -3.08
C ARG A 172 -5.44 -2.59 -2.02
N SER A 173 -4.15 -2.65 -1.65
CA SER A 173 -3.59 -1.78 -0.62
C SER A 173 -3.37 -0.37 -1.16
N GLU A 174 -4.16 0.56 -0.68
CA GLU A 174 -4.03 1.99 -0.99
C GLU A 174 -2.74 2.57 -0.39
N ARG A 175 -2.37 2.11 0.81
CA ARG A 175 -1.11 2.51 1.44
C ARG A 175 0.09 2.10 0.60
N LEU A 176 0.13 0.84 0.14
CA LEU A 176 1.22 0.36 -0.70
C LEU A 176 1.23 1.10 -2.04
N TYR A 177 0.06 1.34 -2.63
CA TYR A 177 -0.04 2.14 -3.84
C TYR A 177 0.58 3.54 -3.66
N LEU A 178 0.27 4.26 -2.57
CA LEU A 178 0.87 5.57 -2.31
C LEU A 178 2.41 5.51 -2.19
N MET A 179 2.95 4.44 -1.62
CA MET A 179 4.39 4.19 -1.59
C MET A 179 4.97 3.91 -2.99
N LEU A 180 4.18 3.33 -3.88
CA LEU A 180 4.59 3.02 -5.26
C LEU A 180 4.46 4.21 -6.20
N VAL A 181 3.72 5.27 -5.86
CA VAL A 181 3.49 6.45 -6.71
C VAL A 181 4.77 7.03 -7.33
N PRO A 182 5.91 7.21 -6.62
CA PRO A 182 7.14 7.68 -7.24
C PRO A 182 7.66 6.74 -8.35
N PHE A 183 7.56 5.44 -8.14
CA PHE A 183 8.00 4.41 -9.12
C PHE A 183 7.03 4.30 -10.29
N ILE A 184 5.72 4.39 -10.05
CA ILE A 184 4.69 4.45 -11.09
C ILE A 184 4.94 5.66 -12.00
N ARG A 185 5.20 6.83 -11.39
CA ARG A 185 5.52 8.04 -12.14
C ARG A 185 6.79 7.89 -12.96
N GLU A 186 7.85 7.32 -12.40
CA GLU A 186 9.12 7.08 -13.10
C GLU A 186 8.91 6.12 -14.27
N ALA A 187 8.23 4.99 -14.07
CA ALA A 187 7.89 4.03 -15.11
C ALA A 187 7.08 4.65 -16.24
N GLN A 188 6.04 5.39 -15.88
CA GLN A 188 5.19 6.10 -16.83
C GLN A 188 5.99 7.10 -17.67
N MET A 189 6.76 7.98 -17.02
CA MET A 189 7.41 9.11 -17.70
C MET A 189 8.62 8.69 -18.53
N LEU A 190 9.45 7.79 -18.02
CA LEU A 190 10.72 7.43 -18.67
C LEU A 190 10.58 6.33 -19.70
N THR A 191 9.61 5.44 -19.54
CA THR A 191 9.50 4.25 -20.41
C THR A 191 8.22 4.27 -21.21
N VAL A 192 7.05 4.17 -20.57
CA VAL A 192 5.80 3.87 -21.24
C VAL A 192 5.31 5.06 -22.08
N LYS A 193 5.26 6.27 -21.52
CA LYS A 193 4.88 7.48 -22.26
C LYS A 193 5.78 7.74 -23.45
N ARG A 194 7.10 7.56 -23.30
CA ARG A 194 8.05 7.73 -24.43
C ARG A 194 7.85 6.69 -25.52
N ALA A 195 7.53 5.45 -25.13
CA ALA A 195 7.28 4.38 -26.08
C ALA A 195 5.95 4.53 -26.82
N TYR A 196 4.92 5.09 -26.15
CA TYR A 196 3.61 5.33 -26.74
C TYR A 196 3.63 6.50 -27.73
N GLY A 197 4.28 7.62 -27.36
CA GLY A 197 4.43 8.78 -28.24
C GLY A 197 3.40 9.89 -28.03
N GLY A 198 3.03 10.61 -29.12
CA GLY A 198 2.29 11.87 -29.05
C GLY A 198 0.84 11.79 -28.55
N GLU A 199 0.18 10.65 -28.69
CA GLU A 199 -1.23 10.42 -28.29
C GLU A 199 -1.38 9.99 -26.84
N TRP A 200 -0.31 10.09 -26.02
CA TRP A 200 -0.32 9.67 -24.62
C TRP A 200 -1.40 10.37 -23.78
N ASP A 201 -1.64 11.64 -24.02
CA ASP A 201 -2.60 12.41 -23.23
C ASP A 201 -4.04 11.97 -23.49
N GLU A 202 -4.33 11.42 -24.67
CA GLU A 202 -5.61 10.79 -24.99
C GLU A 202 -5.75 9.47 -24.25
N LEU A 203 -4.73 8.61 -24.30
CA LEU A 203 -4.69 7.35 -23.54
C LEU A 203 -4.84 7.59 -22.03
N LEU A 204 -4.22 8.63 -21.48
CA LEU A 204 -4.31 8.98 -20.07
C LEU A 204 -5.72 9.39 -19.64
N GLN A 205 -6.52 9.95 -20.57
CA GLN A 205 -7.89 10.36 -20.31
C GLN A 205 -8.90 9.24 -20.48
N GLU A 206 -8.50 8.12 -21.04
CA GLU A 206 -9.35 6.95 -21.20
C GLU A 206 -9.79 6.44 -19.82
N LYS A 207 -11.08 6.51 -19.56
CA LYS A 207 -11.69 6.15 -18.28
C LYS A 207 -12.81 5.12 -18.43
N ASP A 208 -13.21 4.88 -19.68
CA ASP A 208 -14.39 4.09 -19.96
C ASP A 208 -14.09 2.59 -20.05
N VAL A 209 -15.09 1.82 -19.69
CA VAL A 209 -15.10 0.36 -19.84
C VAL A 209 -15.97 0.05 -21.07
N PRO A 210 -15.51 -0.80 -21.99
CA PRO A 210 -14.31 -1.62 -21.92
C PRO A 210 -13.00 -0.86 -22.16
N GLU A 211 -11.98 -1.22 -21.38
CA GLU A 211 -10.62 -0.71 -21.53
C GLU A 211 -10.03 -1.15 -22.87
N THR A 212 -9.31 -0.24 -23.55
CA THR A 212 -8.61 -0.62 -24.79
C THR A 212 -7.42 -1.53 -24.52
N GLU A 213 -7.05 -2.36 -25.51
CA GLU A 213 -5.86 -3.21 -25.40
C GLU A 213 -4.59 -2.39 -25.16
N ALA A 214 -4.49 -1.22 -25.79
CA ALA A 214 -3.35 -0.31 -25.62
C ALA A 214 -3.29 0.24 -24.18
N HIS A 215 -4.44 0.63 -23.60
CA HIS A 215 -4.52 1.12 -22.24
C HIS A 215 -4.15 0.02 -21.23
N PHE A 216 -4.74 -1.18 -21.38
CA PHE A 216 -4.41 -2.33 -20.53
C PHE A 216 -2.90 -2.64 -20.58
N ALA A 217 -2.32 -2.73 -21.77
CA ALA A 217 -0.91 -3.04 -21.95
C ALA A 217 0.00 -1.95 -21.32
N ALA A 218 -0.38 -0.67 -21.47
CA ALA A 218 0.33 0.45 -20.84
C ALA A 218 0.29 0.36 -19.31
N CYS A 219 -0.88 0.13 -18.73
CA CYS A 219 -1.05 -0.03 -17.28
C CYS A 219 -0.26 -1.24 -16.75
N LYS A 220 -0.33 -2.37 -17.46
CA LYS A 220 0.42 -3.59 -17.10
C LYS A 220 1.92 -3.36 -17.11
N ALA A 221 2.44 -2.70 -18.14
CA ALA A 221 3.86 -2.34 -18.25
C ALA A 221 4.28 -1.39 -17.12
N VAL A 222 3.47 -0.35 -16.82
CA VAL A 222 3.74 0.59 -15.72
C VAL A 222 3.78 -0.13 -14.38
N ALA A 223 2.81 -1.01 -14.10
CA ALA A 223 2.73 -1.73 -12.84
C ALA A 223 3.96 -2.64 -12.64
N LEU A 224 4.34 -3.42 -13.64
CA LEU A 224 5.50 -4.31 -13.58
C LEU A 224 6.82 -3.54 -13.41
N LEU A 225 7.01 -2.43 -14.14
CA LEU A 225 8.20 -1.59 -13.99
C LEU A 225 8.26 -0.95 -12.60
N ALA A 226 7.14 -0.42 -12.12
CA ALA A 226 7.07 0.18 -10.80
C ALA A 226 7.43 -0.84 -9.71
N MET A 227 6.90 -2.06 -9.78
CA MET A 227 7.23 -3.14 -8.84
C MET A 227 8.69 -3.58 -8.95
N SER A 228 9.22 -3.73 -10.17
CA SER A 228 10.64 -4.03 -10.39
C SER A 228 11.58 -3.00 -9.74
N MET A 229 11.25 -1.71 -9.88
CA MET A 229 12.03 -0.62 -9.26
C MET A 229 11.84 -0.58 -7.74
N ALA A 230 10.62 -0.76 -7.25
CA ALA A 230 10.32 -0.77 -5.83
C ALA A 230 11.08 -1.89 -5.09
N LEU A 231 11.09 -3.11 -5.63
CA LEU A 231 11.82 -4.25 -5.08
C LEU A 231 13.33 -3.99 -4.93
N ARG A 232 13.92 -3.20 -5.81
CA ARG A 232 15.35 -2.88 -5.77
C ARG A 232 15.70 -1.70 -4.86
N ARG A 233 14.76 -0.80 -4.59
CA ARG A 233 15.01 0.49 -3.95
C ARG A 233 14.34 0.67 -2.59
N LEU A 234 13.21 -0.01 -2.35
CA LEU A 234 12.57 -0.01 -1.04
C LEU A 234 13.21 -1.06 -0.12
N SER A 235 13.31 -0.73 1.16
CA SER A 235 13.65 -1.75 2.15
C SER A 235 12.56 -2.81 2.19
N LEU A 236 12.93 -4.08 2.30
CA LEU A 236 11.98 -5.21 2.34
C LEU A 236 10.98 -5.09 3.52
N SER A 237 11.35 -4.36 4.58
CA SER A 237 10.46 -4.08 5.71
C SER A 237 9.34 -3.09 5.38
N ALA A 238 9.48 -2.29 4.33
CA ALA A 238 8.45 -1.33 3.91
C ALA A 238 7.33 -1.97 3.09
N ILE A 239 7.57 -3.15 2.51
CA ILE A 239 6.60 -3.88 1.70
C ILE A 239 5.84 -4.85 2.61
N PRO A 240 4.53 -4.64 2.87
CA PRO A 240 3.77 -5.50 3.76
C PRO A 240 3.74 -6.95 3.25
N GLY A 241 3.98 -7.86 4.17
CA GLY A 241 3.79 -9.28 3.92
C GLY A 241 4.76 -9.96 2.96
N GLY A 242 5.76 -9.23 2.48
CA GLY A 242 6.82 -9.78 1.61
C GLY A 242 6.30 -10.26 0.27
N VAL A 243 6.43 -9.42 -0.75
CA VAL A 243 6.21 -9.82 -2.16
C VAL A 243 7.08 -11.03 -2.52
N ILE A 244 8.16 -11.25 -1.76
CA ILE A 244 9.06 -12.39 -1.93
C ILE A 244 9.33 -12.99 -0.56
N ARG A 245 8.57 -14.01 -0.19
CA ARG A 245 8.86 -14.88 0.95
C ARG A 245 9.25 -16.26 0.44
N ARG A 246 10.34 -16.78 0.98
CA ARG A 246 10.70 -18.17 0.78
C ARG A 246 9.90 -19.00 1.79
N PHE A 247 8.96 -19.80 1.31
CA PHE A 247 8.26 -20.77 2.15
C PHE A 247 9.14 -22.02 2.28
N MET A 248 9.67 -22.26 3.46
CA MET A 248 10.26 -23.55 3.80
C MET A 248 9.15 -24.45 4.38
N THR A 249 8.80 -25.49 3.67
CA THR A 249 7.78 -26.48 4.05
C THR A 249 8.43 -27.73 4.67
N GLU A 250 9.50 -27.59 5.42
CA GLU A 250 10.00 -28.71 6.22
C GLU A 250 9.38 -28.65 7.62
N ASN A 251 8.60 -29.68 7.94
CA ASN A 251 7.94 -29.93 9.24
C ASN A 251 6.72 -29.09 9.64
N GLY A 252 5.93 -28.58 8.71
CA GLY A 252 4.58 -28.07 9.04
C GLY A 252 4.54 -26.75 9.83
N MET A 253 5.66 -26.15 10.17
CA MET A 253 5.78 -24.79 10.68
C MET A 253 6.31 -23.90 9.56
N GLY A 254 5.45 -23.01 9.06
CA GLY A 254 5.80 -22.08 8.02
C GLY A 254 6.73 -20.98 8.54
N GLU A 255 8.02 -21.26 8.64
CA GLU A 255 9.03 -20.22 8.77
C GLU A 255 9.20 -19.52 7.44
N SER A 256 8.90 -18.23 7.36
CA SER A 256 9.16 -17.42 6.19
C SER A 256 10.45 -16.65 6.39
N GLU A 257 11.48 -17.00 5.65
CA GLU A 257 12.72 -16.21 5.60
C GLU A 257 12.60 -15.05 4.59
N PRO A 258 13.24 -13.90 4.87
CA PRO A 258 13.39 -12.85 3.88
C PRO A 258 14.13 -13.40 2.65
N ALA A 259 13.68 -13.01 1.45
CA ALA A 259 14.34 -13.40 0.22
C ALA A 259 15.77 -12.86 0.18
N SER A 260 16.70 -13.65 -0.39
CA SER A 260 18.06 -13.18 -0.62
C SER A 260 18.08 -12.01 -1.62
N LEU A 261 19.06 -11.12 -1.52
CA LEU A 261 19.24 -10.03 -2.50
C LEU A 261 19.27 -10.54 -3.94
N LYS A 262 19.92 -11.71 -4.16
CA LYS A 262 19.98 -12.34 -5.48
C LYS A 262 18.60 -12.80 -6.00
N ASP A 263 17.73 -13.29 -5.12
CA ASP A 263 16.38 -13.69 -5.50
C ASP A 263 15.53 -12.44 -5.82
N VAL A 264 15.69 -11.37 -5.05
CA VAL A 264 15.04 -10.08 -5.31
C VAL A 264 15.46 -9.52 -6.67
N GLU A 265 16.76 -9.48 -6.96
CA GLU A 265 17.29 -9.00 -8.24
C GLU A 265 16.78 -9.85 -9.42
N ARG A 266 16.71 -11.17 -9.25
CA ARG A 266 16.20 -12.07 -10.28
C ARG A 266 14.72 -11.83 -10.58
N VAL A 267 13.87 -11.73 -9.55
CA VAL A 267 12.43 -11.48 -9.73
C VAL A 267 12.20 -10.09 -10.31
N ALA A 268 12.93 -9.08 -9.83
CA ALA A 268 12.85 -7.73 -10.39
C ALA A 268 13.29 -7.69 -11.87
N GLY A 269 14.28 -8.51 -12.25
CA GLY A 269 14.70 -8.69 -13.63
C GLY A 269 13.58 -9.28 -14.51
N TRP A 270 12.96 -10.37 -14.08
CA TRP A 270 11.81 -10.96 -14.80
C TRP A 270 10.67 -9.98 -14.99
N MET A 271 10.32 -9.22 -13.94
CA MET A 271 9.27 -8.18 -14.06
C MET A 271 9.63 -7.11 -15.09
N ALA A 272 10.89 -6.72 -15.19
CA ALA A 272 11.34 -5.75 -16.21
C ALA A 272 11.29 -6.31 -17.63
N ASP A 273 11.63 -7.58 -17.81
CA ASP A 273 11.56 -8.28 -19.10
C ASP A 273 10.09 -8.44 -19.54
N ASP A 274 9.21 -8.86 -18.62
CA ASP A 274 7.76 -8.95 -18.88
C ASP A 274 7.19 -7.58 -19.24
N ALA A 275 7.59 -6.52 -18.51
CA ALA A 275 7.16 -5.16 -18.84
C ALA A 275 7.58 -4.72 -20.24
N THR A 276 8.77 -5.14 -20.70
CA THR A 276 9.22 -4.85 -22.06
C THR A 276 8.31 -5.51 -23.11
N THR A 277 7.86 -6.73 -22.84
CA THR A 277 6.88 -7.41 -23.69
C THR A 277 5.58 -6.62 -23.73
N TRP A 278 5.06 -6.17 -22.59
CA TRP A 278 3.83 -5.36 -22.55
C TRP A 278 3.97 -3.98 -23.21
N VAL A 279 5.14 -3.37 -23.16
CA VAL A 279 5.42 -2.14 -23.94
C VAL A 279 5.33 -2.40 -25.45
N ASN A 280 5.78 -3.57 -25.92
CA ASN A 280 5.66 -3.93 -27.33
C ASN A 280 4.21 -4.23 -27.71
N GLU A 281 3.44 -4.95 -26.90
CA GLU A 281 2.00 -5.17 -27.10
C GLU A 281 1.23 -3.84 -27.13
N MET A 282 1.55 -2.91 -26.25
CA MET A 282 0.97 -1.56 -26.25
C MET A 282 1.19 -0.84 -27.59
N LYS A 283 2.40 -0.94 -28.16
CA LYS A 283 2.69 -0.34 -29.48
C LYS A 283 1.90 -1.01 -30.59
N LEU A 284 1.84 -2.35 -30.58
CA LEU A 284 1.07 -3.11 -31.56
C LEU A 284 -0.42 -2.74 -31.51
N ALA A 285 -0.99 -2.65 -30.30
CA ALA A 285 -2.39 -2.27 -30.14
C ALA A 285 -2.67 -0.83 -30.58
N ARG A 286 -1.75 0.12 -30.30
CA ARG A 286 -1.83 1.50 -30.80
C ARG A 286 -1.82 1.55 -32.32
N ASP A 287 -0.95 0.79 -32.96
CA ASP A 287 -0.71 0.82 -34.41
C ASP A 287 -1.73 -0.03 -35.20
N GLY A 288 -2.77 -0.57 -34.55
CA GLY A 288 -3.84 -1.34 -35.20
C GLY A 288 -3.55 -2.83 -35.35
N GLY A 289 -2.69 -3.37 -34.51
CA GLY A 289 -2.29 -4.77 -34.52
C GLY A 289 -0.97 -5.04 -35.26
N PRO A 290 -0.52 -6.29 -35.29
CA PRO A 290 0.66 -6.65 -36.07
C PRO A 290 0.39 -6.21 -37.50
N ALA A 291 1.26 -5.34 -38.02
CA ALA A 291 1.23 -5.03 -39.44
C ALA A 291 1.01 -6.37 -40.15
N GLU A 292 -0.05 -6.48 -40.97
CA GLU A 292 -0.14 -7.61 -41.88
C GLU A 292 1.19 -7.57 -42.66
N TYR A 293 2.14 -8.37 -42.17
CA TYR A 293 3.29 -8.64 -42.99
C TYR A 293 2.69 -9.29 -44.22
N GLU A 294 2.53 -8.53 -45.30
CA GLU A 294 2.57 -9.12 -46.62
C GLU A 294 3.90 -9.87 -46.64
N LEU A 295 3.85 -11.09 -46.16
CA LEU A 295 4.92 -12.06 -46.29
C LEU A 295 5.24 -12.16 -47.74
N LEU A 296 6.17 -11.29 -48.22
CA LEU A 296 6.65 -11.25 -49.60
C LEU A 296 5.48 -11.13 -50.61
N PRO A 297 5.54 -10.33 -51.59
CA PRO A 297 4.46 -10.21 -52.56
C PRO A 297 4.04 -11.62 -52.93
N LYS A 298 2.90 -12.05 -52.42
CA LYS A 298 2.31 -13.34 -52.69
C LYS A 298 2.38 -13.54 -54.18
N ASN A 299 3.01 -14.58 -54.63
CA ASN A 299 2.89 -15.17 -55.94
C ASN A 299 2.15 -14.26 -56.97
N ASP A 300 2.68 -13.07 -57.13
CA ASP A 300 2.28 -12.27 -58.27
C ASP A 300 2.77 -13.03 -59.48
N ARG A 301 1.87 -13.37 -60.39
CA ARG A 301 2.19 -14.05 -61.66
C ARG A 301 3.30 -13.35 -62.46
N ARG A 302 3.67 -12.14 -62.09
CA ARG A 302 4.75 -11.34 -62.63
C ARG A 302 6.11 -11.62 -61.99
N ASN A 303 6.14 -12.29 -60.84
CA ASN A 303 7.39 -12.67 -60.20
C ASN A 303 8.07 -13.75 -61.03
N LYS A 304 9.20 -13.41 -61.60
CA LYS A 304 10.01 -14.31 -62.46
C LYS A 304 10.72 -15.44 -61.72
N TYR A 305 10.53 -15.54 -60.42
CA TYR A 305 11.16 -16.58 -59.58
C TYR A 305 10.10 -17.53 -59.09
N CYS A 306 10.07 -18.74 -59.71
CA CYS A 306 9.32 -19.86 -59.13
C CYS A 306 9.92 -20.24 -57.82
N ARG A 307 9.10 -20.35 -56.80
CA ARG A 307 9.44 -21.09 -55.58
C ARG A 307 9.12 -22.55 -55.79
N LEU A 308 10.11 -23.35 -55.55
CA LEU A 308 9.97 -24.80 -55.36
C LEU A 308 9.33 -25.06 -53.99
#